data_2084dc798d701b7929a6d5a512e7c26d
#
_entry.id   2084dc798d701b7929a6d5a512e7c26d
#
_cell.length_a   1.000
_cell.length_b   1.000
_cell.length_c   1.000
_cell.angle_alpha   90.00
_cell.angle_beta   90.00
_cell.angle_gamma   90.00
#
_symmetry.space_group_name_H-M   'P 1'
#
loop_
_entity.id
_entity.type
_entity.pdbx_description
1 polymer ?
#
loop_
_entity_poly.entity_id
_entity_poly.type
_entity_poly.pdbx_seq_one_letter_code
_entity_poly.pdbx_strand_id
1 'polypeptide(L)'
;TKAMPKEMFPIVDKPAIQYIVEEAVKAGITDILIITNRGKGVIEDHFDRAPELEAALDKPEKQEILETVKNISKLANITFIRQVETKGLGHAILRAKNFVGNEPFAVMYGDDVIIGENPAIGELIESYGEYGKGVVGVKLVPETEIHKYGSLAVENIHDNIYKCTDMVEKPQTPEEVLSCYSILGRCVLPPEIFEILENTKPGKGGEIQLTDAMKEIATTVGMTAVEYTGTRYDMGNKLGILQASIEVGINHPEVGEDFKKYLKEFAKTL
;
A
#
# COMPACT_ATOMS: atom_id res chain seq x y z
N THR A 1 -4.76 0.86 21.01
CA THR A 1 -5.28 1.27 19.68
C THR A 1 -6.50 0.46 19.22
N LYS A 2 -7.27 -0.13 20.15
CA LYS A 2 -8.46 -0.95 19.81
C LYS A 2 -9.50 -0.18 18.96
N ALA A 3 -9.65 1.12 19.18
CA ALA A 3 -10.64 1.97 18.51
C ALA A 3 -10.11 2.67 17.24
N MET A 4 -8.81 2.56 16.96
CA MET A 4 -8.19 3.24 15.81
C MET A 4 -7.73 2.22 14.78
N PRO A 5 -8.16 2.31 13.51
CA PRO A 5 -7.64 1.47 12.43
C PRO A 5 -6.14 1.71 12.24
N LYS A 6 -5.39 0.67 11.88
CA LYS A 6 -3.94 0.77 11.66
C LYS A 6 -3.56 1.74 10.55
N GLU A 7 -4.42 1.91 9.58
CA GLU A 7 -4.27 2.84 8.46
C GLU A 7 -4.28 4.31 8.91
N MET A 8 -4.82 4.57 10.12
CA MET A 8 -4.86 5.90 10.73
C MET A 8 -3.75 6.12 11.76
N PHE A 9 -2.83 5.19 11.94
CA PHE A 9 -1.68 5.44 12.81
C PHE A 9 -0.83 6.58 12.25
N PRO A 10 -0.51 7.59 13.07
CA PRO A 10 0.29 8.71 12.62
C PRO A 10 1.75 8.29 12.43
N ILE A 11 2.33 8.77 11.34
CA ILE A 11 3.78 8.84 11.14
C ILE A 11 4.13 10.30 11.31
N VAL A 12 4.58 10.67 12.51
CA VAL A 12 4.75 12.03 13.01
C VAL A 12 3.40 12.75 13.11
N ASP A 13 2.96 13.49 12.11
CA ASP A 13 1.77 14.35 12.10
C ASP A 13 0.73 13.96 11.02
N LYS A 14 1.02 12.92 10.23
CA LYS A 14 0.19 12.49 9.11
C LYS A 14 -0.17 11.01 9.23
N PRO A 15 -1.44 10.60 9.05
CA PRO A 15 -1.83 9.19 9.12
C PRO A 15 -1.27 8.39 7.93
N ALA A 16 -0.97 7.12 8.16
CA ALA A 16 -0.38 6.20 7.18
C ALA A 16 -1.15 6.18 5.85
N ILE A 17 -2.48 6.16 5.89
CA ILE A 17 -3.32 6.14 4.68
C ILE A 17 -3.11 7.37 3.79
N GLN A 18 -2.78 8.52 4.35
CA GLN A 18 -2.53 9.73 3.57
C GLN A 18 -1.25 9.62 2.76
N TYR A 19 -0.17 9.00 3.30
CA TYR A 19 1.04 8.72 2.53
C TYR A 19 0.76 7.86 1.30
N ILE A 20 -0.15 6.88 1.45
CA ILE A 20 -0.53 5.97 0.35
C ILE A 20 -1.33 6.71 -0.71
N VAL A 21 -2.27 7.58 -0.32
CA VAL A 21 -3.03 8.43 -1.25
C VAL A 21 -2.11 9.43 -1.95
N GLU A 22 -1.19 10.07 -1.22
CA GLU A 22 -0.21 11.00 -1.81
C GLU A 22 0.73 10.30 -2.80
N GLU A 23 1.13 9.05 -2.53
CA GLU A 23 1.90 8.23 -3.47
C GLU A 23 1.11 7.99 -4.77
N ALA A 24 -0.17 7.61 -4.66
CA ALA A 24 -1.04 7.42 -5.83
C ALA A 24 -1.17 8.72 -6.64
N VAL A 25 -1.42 9.84 -6.00
CA VAL A 25 -1.51 11.16 -6.65
C VAL A 25 -0.19 11.55 -7.32
N LYS A 26 0.94 11.33 -6.66
CA LYS A 26 2.28 11.58 -7.23
C LYS A 26 2.56 10.72 -8.48
N ALA A 27 1.96 9.53 -8.56
CA ALA A 27 2.01 8.66 -9.73
C ALA A 27 0.99 9.03 -10.82
N GLY A 28 0.20 10.11 -10.64
CA GLY A 28 -0.79 10.58 -11.61
C GLY A 28 -2.18 9.92 -11.49
N ILE A 29 -2.45 9.17 -10.44
CA ILE A 29 -3.77 8.57 -10.19
C ILE A 29 -4.70 9.65 -9.63
N THR A 30 -5.84 9.86 -10.27
CA THR A 30 -6.84 10.88 -9.90
C THR A 30 -8.07 10.31 -9.20
N ASP A 31 -8.43 9.06 -9.50
CA ASP A 31 -9.64 8.42 -9.00
C ASP A 31 -9.26 7.24 -8.11
N ILE A 32 -9.61 7.31 -6.84
CA ILE A 32 -9.21 6.35 -5.82
C ILE A 32 -10.44 5.74 -5.16
N LEU A 33 -10.52 4.41 -5.14
CA LEU A 33 -11.50 3.68 -4.37
C LEU A 33 -10.87 3.11 -3.11
N ILE A 34 -11.34 3.56 -1.95
CA ILE A 34 -10.92 3.00 -0.66
C ILE A 34 -11.96 1.97 -0.21
N ILE A 35 -11.51 0.72 -0.06
CA ILE A 35 -12.36 -0.37 0.39
C ILE A 35 -12.23 -0.48 1.91
N THR A 36 -13.29 -0.16 2.61
CA THR A 36 -13.34 -0.15 4.07
C THR A 36 -14.22 -1.27 4.63
N ASN A 37 -14.30 -1.37 5.96
CA ASN A 37 -15.23 -2.22 6.66
C ASN A 37 -15.83 -1.48 7.86
N ARG A 38 -16.64 -2.17 8.66
CA ARG A 38 -17.25 -1.59 9.86
C ARG A 38 -16.19 -1.07 10.83
N GLY A 39 -16.39 0.16 11.33
CA GLY A 39 -15.53 0.79 12.34
C GLY A 39 -14.35 1.57 11.76
N LYS A 40 -14.30 1.78 10.45
CA LYS A 40 -13.25 2.56 9.78
C LYS A 40 -13.72 3.93 9.23
N GLY A 41 -14.84 4.46 9.72
CA GLY A 41 -15.38 5.77 9.28
C GLY A 41 -14.41 6.94 9.47
N VAL A 42 -13.50 6.86 10.43
CA VAL A 42 -12.44 7.87 10.62
C VAL A 42 -11.51 8.03 9.41
N ILE A 43 -11.47 7.07 8.48
CA ILE A 43 -10.75 7.22 7.22
C ILE A 43 -11.54 8.11 6.25
N GLU A 44 -12.88 7.94 6.24
CA GLU A 44 -13.80 8.78 5.46
C GLU A 44 -13.71 10.22 5.99
N ASP A 45 -13.87 10.41 7.31
CA ASP A 45 -13.78 11.71 7.99
C ASP A 45 -12.45 12.43 7.71
N HIS A 46 -11.34 11.69 7.55
CA HIS A 46 -10.03 12.28 7.29
C HIS A 46 -9.92 12.94 5.91
N PHE A 47 -10.54 12.36 4.90
CA PHE A 47 -10.51 12.87 3.53
C PHE A 47 -11.69 13.78 3.20
N ASP A 48 -12.69 13.86 4.08
CA ASP A 48 -13.79 14.80 3.95
C ASP A 48 -13.40 16.22 4.42
N ARG A 49 -14.23 17.18 4.08
CA ARG A 49 -14.12 18.54 4.62
C ARG A 49 -14.53 18.57 6.09
N ALA A 50 -13.82 19.38 6.87
CA ALA A 50 -14.11 19.61 8.29
C ALA A 50 -14.53 21.09 8.53
N PRO A 51 -15.77 21.48 8.16
CA PRO A 51 -16.20 22.89 8.17
C PRO A 51 -16.02 23.61 9.53
N GLU A 52 -16.27 22.92 10.63
CA GLU A 52 -16.10 23.48 11.99
C GLU A 52 -14.63 23.73 12.30
N LEU A 53 -13.72 22.81 11.94
CA LEU A 53 -12.29 22.98 12.11
C LEU A 53 -11.76 24.08 11.18
N GLU A 54 -12.18 24.08 9.92
CA GLU A 54 -11.79 25.09 8.96
C GLU A 54 -12.20 26.49 9.43
N ALA A 55 -13.42 26.67 9.95
CA ALA A 55 -13.90 27.94 10.50
C ALA A 55 -13.10 28.35 11.76
N ALA A 56 -12.70 27.40 12.61
CA ALA A 56 -11.89 27.68 13.80
C ALA A 56 -10.44 28.06 13.42
N LEU A 57 -9.94 27.60 12.28
CA LEU A 57 -8.62 27.89 11.74
C LEU A 57 -8.58 29.15 10.85
N ASP A 58 -9.74 29.69 10.45
CA ASP A 58 -9.80 30.89 9.59
C ASP A 58 -9.41 32.18 10.36
N LYS A 59 -8.13 32.26 10.64
CA LYS A 59 -7.47 33.38 11.36
C LYS A 59 -6.15 33.68 10.66
N PRO A 60 -5.70 34.95 10.65
CA PRO A 60 -4.48 35.37 9.96
C PRO A 60 -3.24 34.51 10.32
N GLU A 61 -3.09 34.16 11.60
CA GLU A 61 -1.95 33.43 12.13
C GLU A 61 -2.01 31.89 11.88
N LYS A 62 -3.11 31.39 11.31
CA LYS A 62 -3.34 29.94 11.10
C LYS A 62 -3.64 29.55 9.64
N GLN A 63 -3.40 30.45 8.70
CA GLN A 63 -3.73 30.24 7.30
C GLN A 63 -2.98 29.05 6.69
N GLU A 64 -1.74 28.81 7.06
CA GLU A 64 -0.95 27.67 6.59
C GLU A 64 -1.56 26.34 7.02
N ILE A 65 -1.96 26.23 8.30
CA ILE A 65 -2.64 25.05 8.84
C ILE A 65 -4.01 24.85 8.17
N LEU A 66 -4.76 25.96 7.96
CA LEU A 66 -6.05 25.92 7.27
C LEU A 66 -5.93 25.36 5.85
N GLU A 67 -4.94 25.82 5.09
CA GLU A 67 -4.71 25.34 3.75
C GLU A 67 -4.26 23.86 3.75
N THR A 68 -3.44 23.45 4.70
CA THR A 68 -3.08 22.04 4.88
C THR A 68 -4.31 21.16 5.09
N VAL A 69 -5.22 21.55 5.99
CA VAL A 69 -6.47 20.81 6.25
C VAL A 69 -7.36 20.77 5.00
N LYS A 70 -7.55 21.89 4.32
CA LYS A 70 -8.37 21.95 3.09
C LYS A 70 -7.79 21.13 1.94
N ASN A 71 -6.47 21.05 1.85
CA ASN A 71 -5.81 20.34 0.75
C ASN A 71 -5.94 18.82 0.88
N ILE A 72 -6.11 18.26 2.09
CA ILE A 72 -6.35 16.83 2.28
C ILE A 72 -7.59 16.38 1.50
N SER A 73 -8.70 17.12 1.61
CA SER A 73 -9.95 16.80 0.90
C SER A 73 -9.93 17.03 -0.62
N LYS A 74 -8.82 17.56 -1.15
CA LYS A 74 -8.62 17.85 -2.58
C LYS A 74 -7.55 16.97 -3.23
N LEU A 75 -6.96 16.02 -2.49
CA LEU A 75 -5.86 15.20 -3.00
C LEU A 75 -6.25 14.42 -4.25
N ALA A 76 -7.43 13.80 -4.27
CA ALA A 76 -7.95 13.01 -5.36
C ALA A 76 -9.48 12.92 -5.31
N ASN A 77 -10.10 12.34 -6.34
CA ASN A 77 -11.50 11.90 -6.29
C ASN A 77 -11.58 10.60 -5.49
N ILE A 78 -11.88 10.69 -4.19
CA ILE A 78 -11.91 9.52 -3.32
C ILE A 78 -13.35 9.01 -3.18
N THR A 79 -13.54 7.73 -3.50
CA THR A 79 -14.80 7.00 -3.33
C THR A 79 -14.60 5.92 -2.27
N PHE A 80 -15.62 5.69 -1.46
CA PHE A 80 -15.58 4.65 -0.43
C PHE A 80 -16.60 3.56 -0.73
N ILE A 81 -16.19 2.31 -0.55
CA ILE A 81 -17.09 1.16 -0.60
C ILE A 81 -16.81 0.22 0.59
N ARG A 82 -17.87 -0.43 1.08
CA ARG A 82 -17.72 -1.35 2.23
C ARG A 82 -17.62 -2.79 1.78
N GLN A 83 -16.62 -3.47 2.30
CA GLN A 83 -16.59 -4.93 2.37
C GLN A 83 -17.44 -5.35 3.58
N VAL A 84 -18.68 -5.75 3.34
CA VAL A 84 -19.65 -6.09 4.40
C VAL A 84 -19.21 -7.33 5.17
N GLU A 85 -18.68 -8.33 4.45
CA GLU A 85 -18.11 -9.56 5.01
C GLU A 85 -16.63 -9.64 4.68
N THR A 86 -15.79 -9.81 5.69
CA THR A 86 -14.33 -9.94 5.51
C THR A 86 -13.99 -11.38 5.10
N LYS A 87 -13.84 -11.61 3.80
CA LYS A 87 -13.51 -12.91 3.20
C LYS A 87 -12.14 -12.91 2.50
N GLY A 88 -11.22 -12.09 2.98
CA GLY A 88 -9.87 -11.96 2.42
C GLY A 88 -9.69 -10.81 1.44
N LEU A 89 -8.43 -10.62 1.01
CA LEU A 89 -8.04 -9.51 0.13
C LEU A 89 -8.62 -9.64 -1.27
N GLY A 90 -8.64 -10.85 -1.85
CA GLY A 90 -9.26 -11.08 -3.16
C GLY A 90 -10.75 -10.72 -3.17
N HIS A 91 -11.48 -11.03 -2.09
CA HIS A 91 -12.87 -10.60 -1.94
C HIS A 91 -13.02 -9.08 -1.80
N ALA A 92 -12.06 -8.40 -1.15
CA ALA A 92 -12.06 -6.94 -1.12
C ALA A 92 -11.90 -6.36 -2.53
N ILE A 93 -10.95 -6.87 -3.32
CA ILE A 93 -10.74 -6.45 -4.71
C ILE A 93 -11.98 -6.66 -5.57
N LEU A 94 -12.72 -7.76 -5.41
CA LEU A 94 -13.99 -7.98 -6.11
C LEU A 94 -15.01 -6.86 -5.90
N ARG A 95 -14.98 -6.16 -4.76
CA ARG A 95 -15.86 -5.02 -4.51
C ARG A 95 -15.57 -3.83 -5.43
N ALA A 96 -14.36 -3.76 -5.99
CA ALA A 96 -13.95 -2.71 -6.91
C ALA A 96 -14.46 -2.93 -8.35
N LYS A 97 -14.96 -4.11 -8.73
CA LYS A 97 -15.31 -4.49 -10.10
C LYS A 97 -16.14 -3.43 -10.83
N ASN A 98 -17.21 -2.94 -10.19
CA ASN A 98 -18.10 -1.95 -10.80
C ASN A 98 -17.49 -0.55 -10.91
N PHE A 99 -16.52 -0.22 -10.07
CA PHE A 99 -15.80 1.05 -10.11
C PHE A 99 -14.73 1.03 -11.20
N VAL A 100 -13.98 -0.06 -11.27
CA VAL A 100 -12.88 -0.25 -12.23
C VAL A 100 -13.38 -0.48 -13.66
N GLY A 101 -14.46 -1.24 -13.82
CA GLY A 101 -14.95 -1.63 -15.15
C GLY A 101 -13.96 -2.57 -15.86
N ASN A 102 -13.58 -2.21 -17.09
CA ASN A 102 -12.71 -3.03 -17.94
C ASN A 102 -11.32 -2.39 -18.15
N GLU A 103 -10.85 -1.61 -17.20
CA GLU A 103 -9.54 -0.95 -17.27
C GLU A 103 -8.54 -1.62 -16.34
N PRO A 104 -7.22 -1.53 -16.63
CA PRO A 104 -6.20 -1.89 -15.66
C PRO A 104 -6.25 -0.94 -14.46
N PHE A 105 -5.90 -1.42 -13.29
CA PHE A 105 -6.00 -0.64 -12.07
C PHE A 105 -4.86 -0.94 -11.09
N ALA A 106 -4.50 0.08 -10.32
CA ALA A 106 -3.54 -0.03 -9.23
C ALA A 106 -4.20 -0.57 -7.97
N VAL A 107 -3.51 -1.45 -7.25
CA VAL A 107 -3.87 -1.93 -5.90
C VAL A 107 -2.78 -1.52 -4.93
N MET A 108 -3.17 -0.84 -3.86
CA MET A 108 -2.25 -0.38 -2.82
C MET A 108 -2.78 -0.85 -1.45
N TYR A 109 -1.94 -1.59 -0.71
CA TYR A 109 -2.35 -2.11 0.61
C TYR A 109 -2.30 -0.98 1.62
N GLY A 110 -3.40 -0.81 2.37
CA GLY A 110 -3.61 0.33 3.27
C GLY A 110 -2.71 0.37 4.50
N ASP A 111 -1.92 -0.65 4.74
CA ASP A 111 -0.98 -0.77 5.86
C ASP A 111 0.49 -0.85 5.42
N ASP A 112 0.77 -0.74 4.11
CA ASP A 112 2.12 -0.69 3.56
C ASP A 112 2.45 0.73 3.10
N VAL A 113 3.19 1.48 3.90
CA VAL A 113 3.70 2.81 3.53
C VAL A 113 5.05 2.63 2.85
N ILE A 114 5.21 3.21 1.67
CA ILE A 114 6.47 3.23 0.94
C ILE A 114 6.95 4.68 0.83
N ILE A 115 8.16 4.92 1.30
CA ILE A 115 8.80 6.24 1.26
C ILE A 115 10.01 6.18 0.34
N GLY A 116 10.03 7.07 -0.64
CA GLY A 116 11.09 7.15 -1.62
C GLY A 116 11.00 8.41 -2.48
N GLU A 117 11.99 8.61 -3.30
CA GLU A 117 12.02 9.72 -4.25
C GLU A 117 10.95 9.53 -5.33
N ASN A 118 10.84 8.30 -5.86
CA ASN A 118 9.82 7.93 -6.84
C ASN A 118 8.64 7.22 -6.16
N PRO A 119 7.40 7.43 -6.61
CA PRO A 119 6.25 6.66 -6.15
C PRO A 119 6.40 5.20 -6.63
N ALA A 120 6.39 4.25 -5.69
CA ALA A 120 6.54 2.84 -6.05
C ALA A 120 5.45 2.36 -7.02
N ILE A 121 4.20 2.80 -6.82
CA ILE A 121 3.12 2.46 -7.77
C ILE A 121 3.36 3.05 -9.16
N GLY A 122 4.06 4.19 -9.28
CA GLY A 122 4.46 4.78 -10.55
C GLY A 122 5.42 3.89 -11.32
N GLU A 123 6.44 3.32 -10.64
CA GLU A 123 7.38 2.37 -11.25
C GLU A 123 6.64 1.13 -11.81
N LEU A 124 5.59 0.66 -11.12
CA LEU A 124 4.77 -0.44 -11.60
C LEU A 124 3.89 -0.06 -12.80
N ILE A 125 3.33 1.16 -12.80
CA ILE A 125 2.52 1.67 -13.92
C ILE A 125 3.39 1.79 -15.19
N GLU A 126 4.63 2.25 -15.07
CA GLU A 126 5.58 2.31 -16.17
C GLU A 126 5.85 0.90 -16.75
N SER A 127 6.12 -0.08 -15.89
CA SER A 127 6.30 -1.48 -16.30
C SER A 127 5.03 -2.05 -16.97
N TYR A 128 3.84 -1.72 -16.46
CA TYR A 128 2.59 -2.11 -17.10
C TYR A 128 2.48 -1.50 -18.52
N GLY A 129 2.83 -0.23 -18.67
CA GLY A 129 2.84 0.46 -19.97
C GLY A 129 3.79 -0.18 -20.98
N GLU A 130 4.93 -0.68 -20.51
CA GLU A 130 5.95 -1.32 -21.37
C GLU A 130 5.55 -2.74 -21.80
N TYR A 131 5.05 -3.56 -20.86
CA TYR A 131 4.82 -5.00 -21.12
C TYR A 131 3.36 -5.35 -21.39
N GLY A 132 2.40 -4.50 -21.06
CA GLY A 132 0.96 -4.79 -21.19
C GLY A 132 0.48 -5.97 -20.34
N LYS A 133 1.16 -6.25 -19.23
CA LYS A 133 0.91 -7.39 -18.35
C LYS A 133 0.73 -6.92 -16.92
N GLY A 134 -0.02 -7.69 -16.11
CA GLY A 134 -0.09 -7.43 -14.68
C GLY A 134 1.30 -7.29 -14.04
N VAL A 135 1.41 -6.43 -13.03
CA VAL A 135 2.67 -6.12 -12.36
C VAL A 135 2.51 -6.26 -10.84
N VAL A 136 3.50 -6.85 -10.18
CA VAL A 136 3.59 -6.88 -8.73
C VAL A 136 4.84 -6.15 -8.25
N GLY A 137 4.72 -5.35 -7.23
CA GLY A 137 5.84 -4.73 -6.53
C GLY A 137 6.48 -5.73 -5.57
N VAL A 138 7.79 -5.89 -5.65
CA VAL A 138 8.54 -6.85 -4.85
C VAL A 138 9.73 -6.22 -4.16
N LYS A 139 10.16 -6.88 -3.08
CA LYS A 139 11.44 -6.67 -2.41
C LYS A 139 12.01 -8.00 -1.94
N LEU A 140 13.33 -8.07 -1.84
CA LEU A 140 13.97 -9.15 -1.13
C LEU A 140 13.69 -9.03 0.38
N VAL A 141 13.23 -10.10 0.97
CA VAL A 141 13.06 -10.21 2.43
C VAL A 141 14.00 -11.29 2.98
N PRO A 142 14.39 -11.21 4.27
CA PRO A 142 15.14 -12.27 4.90
C PRO A 142 14.43 -13.62 4.79
N GLU A 143 15.18 -14.70 4.56
CA GLU A 143 14.64 -16.07 4.49
C GLU A 143 13.79 -16.44 5.72
N THR A 144 14.18 -15.92 6.89
CA THR A 144 13.46 -16.10 8.15
C THR A 144 12.09 -15.43 8.19
N GLU A 145 11.80 -14.52 7.24
CA GLU A 145 10.57 -13.72 7.21
C GLU A 145 9.65 -14.06 6.04
N ILE A 146 10.14 -14.80 5.03
CA ILE A 146 9.38 -15.08 3.80
C ILE A 146 8.01 -15.74 4.09
N HIS A 147 7.92 -16.54 5.16
CA HIS A 147 6.68 -17.20 5.58
C HIS A 147 5.55 -16.23 5.98
N LYS A 148 5.84 -14.93 6.13
CA LYS A 148 4.85 -13.88 6.45
C LYS A 148 4.19 -13.29 5.20
N TYR A 149 4.77 -13.49 4.02
CA TYR A 149 4.43 -12.81 2.77
C TYR A 149 4.20 -13.81 1.63
N GLY A 150 3.77 -13.30 0.48
CA GLY A 150 3.73 -14.10 -0.74
C GLY A 150 5.14 -14.26 -1.34
N SER A 151 5.59 -15.48 -1.58
CA SER A 151 6.84 -15.82 -2.24
C SER A 151 6.64 -15.96 -3.75
N LEU A 152 7.56 -15.45 -4.56
CA LEU A 152 7.46 -15.48 -6.02
C LEU A 152 8.61 -16.26 -6.66
N ALA A 153 8.31 -16.95 -7.76
CA ALA A 153 9.31 -17.39 -8.71
C ALA A 153 9.51 -16.28 -9.76
N VAL A 154 10.73 -15.78 -9.87
CA VAL A 154 11.05 -14.68 -10.76
C VAL A 154 12.25 -15.00 -11.64
N GLU A 155 12.19 -14.55 -12.91
CA GLU A 155 13.28 -14.61 -13.88
C GLU A 155 13.65 -13.18 -14.28
N ASN A 156 14.92 -12.76 -14.14
CA ASN A 156 15.31 -11.41 -14.49
C ASN A 156 15.12 -11.15 -15.99
N ILE A 157 14.49 -10.02 -16.32
CA ILE A 157 14.38 -9.51 -17.68
C ILE A 157 15.50 -8.51 -17.93
N HIS A 158 15.51 -7.42 -17.15
CA HIS A 158 16.60 -6.44 -17.10
C HIS A 158 16.48 -5.58 -15.84
N ASP A 159 17.57 -5.01 -15.38
CA ASP A 159 17.65 -4.13 -14.20
C ASP A 159 16.86 -4.67 -13.01
N ASN A 160 15.83 -3.94 -12.57
CA ASN A 160 14.94 -4.27 -11.47
C ASN A 160 13.59 -4.88 -11.92
N ILE A 161 13.49 -5.33 -13.18
CA ILE A 161 12.28 -5.91 -13.77
C ILE A 161 12.47 -7.41 -14.00
N TYR A 162 11.51 -8.18 -13.57
CA TYR A 162 11.49 -9.62 -13.61
C TYR A 162 10.19 -10.13 -14.25
N LYS A 163 10.26 -11.27 -14.91
CA LYS A 163 9.10 -12.08 -15.26
C LYS A 163 8.69 -12.86 -14.03
N CYS A 164 7.44 -12.75 -13.62
CA CYS A 164 6.87 -13.58 -12.57
C CYS A 164 6.24 -14.84 -13.16
N THR A 165 6.67 -16.01 -12.70
CA THR A 165 6.26 -17.31 -13.28
C THR A 165 5.41 -18.13 -12.32
N ASP A 166 5.50 -17.91 -11.01
CA ASP A 166 4.69 -18.58 -9.99
C ASP A 166 4.63 -17.75 -8.69
N MET A 167 3.63 -18.04 -7.85
CA MET A 167 3.41 -17.40 -6.55
C MET A 167 2.86 -18.38 -5.53
N VAL A 168 3.28 -18.23 -4.27
CA VAL A 168 2.74 -18.98 -3.13
C VAL A 168 2.49 -18.03 -1.97
N GLU A 169 1.26 -17.99 -1.46
CA GLU A 169 0.87 -17.17 -0.32
C GLU A 169 1.37 -17.78 1.00
N LYS A 170 2.23 -17.04 1.69
CA LYS A 170 2.75 -17.41 3.02
C LYS A 170 3.21 -18.87 3.09
N PRO A 171 4.28 -19.26 2.42
CA PRO A 171 4.78 -20.64 2.41
C PRO A 171 4.99 -21.15 3.84
N GLN A 172 4.63 -22.41 4.10
CA GLN A 172 4.72 -22.98 5.44
C GLN A 172 5.91 -23.92 5.61
N THR A 173 6.42 -24.42 4.49
CA THR A 173 7.59 -25.29 4.47
C THR A 173 8.67 -24.69 3.57
N PRO A 174 9.95 -25.04 3.78
CA PRO A 174 11.02 -24.57 2.90
C PRO A 174 10.81 -24.93 1.41
N GLU A 175 10.16 -26.06 1.14
CA GLU A 175 9.89 -26.54 -0.23
C GLU A 175 8.84 -25.69 -0.96
N GLU A 176 7.98 -24.99 -0.22
CA GLU A 176 6.99 -24.06 -0.78
C GLU A 176 7.59 -22.69 -1.10
N VAL A 177 8.79 -22.40 -0.59
CA VAL A 177 9.46 -21.10 -0.85
C VAL A 177 10.05 -21.10 -2.25
N LEU A 178 9.48 -20.26 -3.12
CA LEU A 178 9.94 -20.14 -4.51
C LEU A 178 11.20 -19.27 -4.61
N SER A 179 11.26 -18.20 -3.84
CA SER A 179 12.43 -17.33 -3.65
C SER A 179 12.20 -16.39 -2.46
N CYS A 180 13.20 -15.56 -2.14
CA CYS A 180 13.07 -14.49 -1.14
C CYS A 180 12.46 -13.19 -1.71
N TYR A 181 12.09 -13.13 -2.98
CA TYR A 181 11.29 -12.04 -3.51
C TYR A 181 9.84 -12.16 -3.00
N SER A 182 9.37 -11.10 -2.36
CA SER A 182 8.04 -11.04 -1.75
C SER A 182 7.18 -9.96 -2.35
N ILE A 183 5.87 -10.25 -2.48
CA ILE A 183 4.86 -9.24 -2.84
C ILE A 183 4.70 -8.28 -1.67
N LEU A 184 4.95 -7.01 -1.87
CA LEU A 184 4.90 -6.00 -0.84
C LEU A 184 4.06 -4.78 -1.25
N GLY A 185 2.76 -4.91 -1.06
CA GLY A 185 1.80 -3.84 -0.96
C GLY A 185 1.39 -3.08 -2.21
N ARG A 186 1.99 -3.34 -3.39
CA ARG A 186 1.68 -2.65 -4.64
C ARG A 186 1.50 -3.64 -5.79
N CYS A 187 0.40 -3.47 -6.56
CA CYS A 187 0.17 -4.22 -7.79
C CYS A 187 -0.50 -3.32 -8.84
N VAL A 188 -0.28 -3.62 -10.12
CA VAL A 188 -1.12 -3.15 -11.23
C VAL A 188 -1.73 -4.38 -11.87
N LEU A 189 -3.04 -4.46 -11.88
CA LEU A 189 -3.79 -5.66 -12.28
C LEU A 189 -4.64 -5.38 -13.52
N PRO A 190 -4.72 -6.33 -14.46
CA PRO A 190 -5.65 -6.24 -15.57
C PRO A 190 -7.06 -6.61 -15.12
N PRO A 191 -8.12 -6.16 -15.81
CA PRO A 191 -9.52 -6.38 -15.41
C PRO A 191 -9.94 -7.87 -15.41
N GLU A 192 -9.24 -8.74 -16.12
CA GLU A 192 -9.44 -10.18 -16.15
C GLU A 192 -9.34 -10.81 -14.75
N ILE A 193 -8.63 -10.16 -13.82
CA ILE A 193 -8.52 -10.60 -12.43
C ILE A 193 -9.89 -10.76 -11.76
N PHE A 194 -10.90 -9.98 -12.15
CA PHE A 194 -12.23 -10.07 -11.56
C PHE A 194 -12.93 -11.38 -11.88
N GLU A 195 -12.84 -11.87 -13.12
CA GLU A 195 -13.42 -13.15 -13.50
C GLU A 195 -12.73 -14.31 -12.77
N ILE A 196 -11.42 -14.24 -12.63
CA ILE A 196 -10.64 -15.23 -11.87
C ILE A 196 -11.05 -15.21 -10.40
N LEU A 197 -11.14 -14.04 -9.76
CA LEU A 197 -11.53 -13.91 -8.37
C LEU A 197 -12.95 -14.38 -8.08
N GLU A 198 -13.90 -14.24 -9.03
CA GLU A 198 -15.26 -14.78 -8.91
C GLU A 198 -15.28 -16.31 -8.82
N ASN A 199 -14.30 -16.97 -9.43
CA ASN A 199 -14.16 -18.42 -9.47
C ASN A 199 -13.12 -18.96 -8.46
N THR A 200 -12.33 -18.09 -7.83
CA THR A 200 -11.31 -18.48 -6.85
C THR A 200 -11.96 -19.08 -5.60
N LYS A 201 -11.56 -20.28 -5.25
CA LYS A 201 -12.01 -20.94 -4.03
C LYS A 201 -11.29 -20.35 -2.81
N PRO A 202 -11.93 -20.36 -1.63
CA PRO A 202 -11.24 -20.00 -0.40
C PRO A 202 -9.98 -20.85 -0.20
N GLY A 203 -8.86 -20.19 -0.04
CA GLY A 203 -7.55 -20.79 0.19
C GLY A 203 -7.18 -20.79 1.68
N LYS A 204 -5.95 -20.43 1.98
CA LYS A 204 -5.42 -20.38 3.35
C LYS A 204 -6.29 -19.50 4.26
N GLY A 205 -6.60 -20.01 5.44
CA GLY A 205 -7.47 -19.32 6.41
C GLY A 205 -8.95 -19.25 6.02
N GLY A 206 -9.39 -19.91 4.95
CA GLY A 206 -10.75 -19.80 4.43
C GLY A 206 -11.03 -18.49 3.70
N GLU A 207 -9.99 -17.76 3.30
CA GLU A 207 -10.05 -16.46 2.63
C GLU A 207 -9.85 -16.62 1.11
N ILE A 208 -10.48 -15.74 0.33
CA ILE A 208 -10.18 -15.57 -1.10
C ILE A 208 -8.90 -14.76 -1.20
N GLN A 209 -7.81 -15.46 -1.52
CA GLN A 209 -6.49 -14.85 -1.60
C GLN A 209 -6.28 -14.19 -2.97
N LEU A 210 -5.79 -12.92 -2.94
CA LEU A 210 -5.42 -12.23 -4.17
C LEU A 210 -4.23 -12.90 -4.86
N THR A 211 -3.30 -13.43 -4.08
CA THR A 211 -2.10 -14.13 -4.58
C THR A 211 -2.46 -15.33 -5.44
N ASP A 212 -3.50 -16.10 -5.06
CA ASP A 212 -3.96 -17.27 -5.84
C ASP A 212 -4.50 -16.83 -7.22
N ALA A 213 -5.27 -15.74 -7.25
CA ALA A 213 -5.78 -15.20 -8.51
C ALA A 213 -4.66 -14.59 -9.37
N MET A 214 -3.69 -13.89 -8.77
CA MET A 214 -2.52 -13.37 -9.48
C MET A 214 -1.64 -14.49 -10.04
N LYS A 215 -1.50 -15.60 -9.32
CA LYS A 215 -0.83 -16.81 -9.85
C LYS A 215 -1.48 -17.31 -11.14
N GLU A 216 -2.81 -17.33 -11.23
CA GLU A 216 -3.50 -17.71 -12.44
C GLU A 216 -3.22 -16.73 -13.59
N ILE A 217 -3.21 -15.41 -13.33
CA ILE A 217 -2.78 -14.41 -14.33
C ILE A 217 -1.33 -14.65 -14.75
N ALA A 218 -0.42 -14.89 -13.81
CA ALA A 218 1.00 -15.10 -14.11
C ALA A 218 1.23 -16.31 -15.05
N THR A 219 0.46 -17.36 -14.87
CA THR A 219 0.59 -18.61 -15.66
C THR A 219 -0.18 -18.61 -16.98
N THR A 220 -1.19 -17.74 -17.16
CA THR A 220 -2.03 -17.67 -18.37
C THR A 220 -1.68 -16.47 -19.25
N VAL A 221 -1.83 -15.27 -18.74
CA VAL A 221 -1.60 -14.02 -19.47
C VAL A 221 -0.14 -13.55 -19.31
N GLY A 222 0.47 -13.88 -18.18
CA GLY A 222 1.80 -13.44 -17.76
C GLY A 222 1.74 -12.24 -16.83
N MET A 223 2.75 -12.15 -15.95
CA MET A 223 2.96 -11.02 -15.05
C MET A 223 4.43 -10.63 -15.02
N THR A 224 4.70 -9.36 -14.73
CA THR A 224 6.02 -8.86 -14.36
C THR A 224 6.09 -8.57 -12.86
N ALA A 225 7.30 -8.52 -12.33
CA ALA A 225 7.57 -8.07 -10.98
C ALA A 225 8.59 -6.93 -11.06
N VAL A 226 8.37 -5.88 -10.28
CA VAL A 226 9.26 -4.71 -10.20
C VAL A 226 9.82 -4.62 -8.79
N GLU A 227 11.14 -4.66 -8.66
CA GLU A 227 11.79 -4.33 -7.40
C GLU A 227 11.87 -2.81 -7.28
N TYR A 228 10.82 -2.21 -6.70
CA TYR A 228 10.70 -0.74 -6.59
C TYR A 228 11.78 -0.12 -5.68
N THR A 229 12.07 1.17 -5.86
CA THR A 229 13.22 1.84 -5.22
C THR A 229 12.96 2.28 -3.79
N GLY A 230 11.74 2.60 -3.40
CA GLY A 230 11.39 3.10 -2.06
C GLY A 230 11.61 2.11 -0.92
N THR A 231 11.63 2.61 0.30
CA THR A 231 11.68 1.83 1.55
C THR A 231 10.26 1.58 2.06
N ARG A 232 9.93 0.31 2.28
CA ARG A 232 8.62 -0.11 2.80
C ARG A 232 8.61 -0.15 4.33
N TYR A 233 7.53 0.34 4.91
CA TYR A 233 7.22 0.24 6.34
C TYR A 233 5.86 -0.43 6.52
N ASP A 234 5.87 -1.56 7.24
CA ASP A 234 4.65 -2.31 7.60
C ASP A 234 4.00 -1.67 8.84
N MET A 235 2.90 -0.96 8.63
CA MET A 235 2.13 -0.32 9.71
C MET A 235 1.33 -1.31 10.56
N GLY A 236 1.27 -2.58 10.18
CA GLY A 236 0.78 -3.68 11.01
C GLY A 236 1.81 -4.16 12.04
N ASN A 237 3.07 -3.77 11.91
CA ASN A 237 4.19 -4.17 12.75
C ASN A 237 4.66 -3.01 13.64
N LYS A 238 4.83 -3.26 14.94
CA LYS A 238 5.30 -2.24 15.91
C LYS A 238 6.66 -1.65 15.53
N LEU A 239 7.59 -2.49 15.07
CA LEU A 239 8.92 -2.04 14.65
C LEU A 239 8.83 -1.19 13.37
N GLY A 240 8.01 -1.59 12.40
CA GLY A 240 7.78 -0.81 11.17
C GLY A 240 7.23 0.59 11.46
N ILE A 241 6.29 0.71 12.41
CA ILE A 241 5.76 2.02 12.84
C ILE A 241 6.87 2.91 13.43
N LEU A 242 7.72 2.34 14.30
CA LEU A 242 8.83 3.08 14.92
C LEU A 242 9.87 3.50 13.86
N GLN A 243 10.22 2.60 12.95
CA GLN A 243 11.15 2.90 11.87
C GLN A 243 10.63 4.02 10.95
N ALA A 244 9.37 3.93 10.51
CA ALA A 244 8.73 4.98 9.72
C ALA A 244 8.74 6.33 10.45
N SER A 245 8.41 6.33 11.75
CA SER A 245 8.37 7.55 12.56
C SER A 245 9.77 8.18 12.72
N ILE A 246 10.82 7.37 12.85
CA ILE A 246 12.19 7.87 12.91
C ILE A 246 12.60 8.46 11.55
N GLU A 247 12.41 7.72 10.47
CA GLU A 247 12.81 8.12 9.11
C GLU A 247 12.12 9.41 8.68
N VAL A 248 10.82 9.53 8.89
CA VAL A 248 10.07 10.76 8.61
C VAL A 248 10.47 11.86 9.59
N GLY A 249 10.56 11.53 10.89
CA GLY A 249 10.86 12.49 11.94
C GLY A 249 12.19 13.21 11.77
N ILE A 250 13.26 12.51 11.36
CA ILE A 250 14.57 13.12 11.12
C ILE A 250 14.59 14.08 9.92
N ASN A 251 13.65 13.92 8.99
CA ASN A 251 13.52 14.75 7.80
C ASN A 251 12.36 15.76 7.89
N HIS A 252 11.64 15.78 9.02
CA HIS A 252 10.50 16.67 9.22
C HIS A 252 10.94 18.13 9.35
N PRO A 253 10.30 19.09 8.64
CA PRO A 253 10.74 20.48 8.59
C PRO A 253 10.77 21.18 9.94
N GLU A 254 9.83 20.88 10.84
CA GLU A 254 9.71 21.55 12.14
C GLU A 254 10.60 20.93 13.24
N VAL A 255 10.69 19.59 13.28
CA VAL A 255 11.31 18.87 14.39
C VAL A 255 12.59 18.14 14.03
N GLY A 256 12.91 18.00 12.74
CA GLY A 256 13.97 17.09 12.25
C GLY A 256 15.34 17.35 12.86
N GLU A 257 15.77 18.60 12.94
CA GLU A 257 17.10 18.94 13.47
C GLU A 257 17.22 18.66 14.98
N ASP A 258 16.20 18.96 15.76
CA ASP A 258 16.20 18.69 17.20
C ASP A 258 16.02 17.20 17.47
N PHE A 259 15.23 16.50 16.65
CA PHE A 259 15.08 15.06 16.75
C PHE A 259 16.37 14.31 16.40
N LYS A 260 17.13 14.74 15.38
CA LYS A 260 18.49 14.21 15.09
C LYS A 260 19.44 14.36 16.27
N LYS A 261 19.44 15.53 16.94
CA LYS A 261 20.25 15.77 18.14
C LYS A 261 19.84 14.82 19.26
N TYR A 262 18.54 14.72 19.53
CA TYR A 262 18.01 13.82 20.53
C TYR A 262 18.42 12.37 20.27
N LEU A 263 18.26 11.85 19.04
CA LEU A 263 18.63 10.47 18.69
C LEU A 263 20.13 10.20 18.88
N LYS A 264 21.00 11.16 18.52
CA LYS A 264 22.46 11.03 18.74
C LYS A 264 22.81 10.93 20.22
N GLU A 265 22.15 11.69 21.09
CA GLU A 265 22.37 11.61 22.54
C GLU A 265 21.76 10.32 23.11
N PHE A 266 20.55 9.95 22.69
CA PHE A 266 19.90 8.73 23.14
C PHE A 266 20.69 7.47 22.77
N ALA A 267 21.24 7.41 21.56
CA ALA A 267 22.06 6.27 21.13
C ALA A 267 23.31 6.03 22.00
N LYS A 268 23.83 7.05 22.71
CA LYS A 268 24.94 6.90 23.64
C LYS A 268 24.53 6.18 24.94
N THR A 269 23.23 6.02 25.19
CA THR A 269 22.70 5.39 26.41
C THR A 269 22.33 3.92 26.19
N LEU A 270 22.38 3.42 24.96
CA LEU A 270 22.14 2.03 24.58
C LEU A 270 23.43 1.21 24.59
#